data_1b0ca57d683921a1d12148ee159b882d
#
_entry.id   1b0ca57d683921a1d12148ee159b882d
#
_cell.length_a   1.000
_cell.length_b   1.000
_cell.length_c   1.000
_cell.angle_alpha   90.00
_cell.angle_beta   90.00
_cell.angle_gamma   90.00
#
_symmetry.space_group_name_H-M   'P 1'
#
loop_
_entity.id
_entity.type
_entity.pdbx_description
1 polymer ?
#
loop_
_entity_poly.entity_id
_entity_poly.type
_entity_poly.pdbx_seq_one_letter_code
_entity_poly.pdbx_strand_id
1 'polypeptide(L)'
;MRKRIVVAGVSVVALFLVAYVVTLRVMAPKLRAMARQEVQDHLQTHFKSSVHFDDFDVTFYPRIHVVVYGLILRHKGRTDIPPLIQVQRVSFYTTLTGLLRDRPEIGTVELDGLQIHTPPRTPGGPPMIHGTDQNLAEKYPILIHEIVADHALLVLLRKDSDKPPNQFEIHHLVMNDFGFDRPAAFHALLTNPKPRGYIHCDGEFGPWRADEPSETPVSANYTFFNADLGTIKGLRGILSSTGKFGGPLDYLNVEGTTDTPDFGLRTSGHPMALHTDFTAIVDGTNGDTVLTKVTANFLHTTLVTQGEVVDVYPKVKGRTIALDAFANDARIEDFLTLAVKSDHPVMTGAADLKIKILIPESDEDLVDRLQLDGQFGLGNVHFSSSAVQGKVDSLSRRGQGKPKDQDISDAMSDLSGRFKMNDGSINFSNLSFGVEGASIALAGSYGLDNGQLDFRGKLRLEAKLSQTLTGWKSVVLKPFNHFFEGKDGGTEIPIKITGTRDHPSFGPDFHDKANTK
;
A
#
# COMPACT_ATOMS: atom_id res chain seq x y z
N MET A 1 -28.84 82.15 -16.07
CA MET A 1 -29.46 81.36 -14.95
C MET A 1 -29.14 79.85 -15.07
N ARG A 2 -29.24 79.16 -16.22
CA ARG A 2 -29.04 77.70 -16.33
C ARG A 2 -27.66 77.17 -15.84
N LYS A 3 -26.56 77.89 -16.10
CA LYS A 3 -25.21 77.42 -15.67
C LYS A 3 -25.03 77.43 -14.14
N ARG A 4 -25.68 78.33 -13.39
CA ARG A 4 -25.59 78.37 -11.92
C ARG A 4 -26.39 77.26 -11.26
N ILE A 5 -27.50 76.78 -11.86
CA ILE A 5 -28.30 75.69 -11.37
C ILE A 5 -27.57 74.34 -11.58
N VAL A 6 -26.90 74.16 -12.70
CA VAL A 6 -26.10 72.96 -12.96
C VAL A 6 -24.90 72.84 -12.01
N VAL A 7 -24.22 73.94 -11.73
CA VAL A 7 -23.07 73.98 -10.80
C VAL A 7 -23.56 73.69 -9.36
N ALA A 8 -24.70 74.23 -8.92
CA ALA A 8 -25.28 73.94 -7.62
C ALA A 8 -25.70 72.47 -7.50
N GLY A 9 -26.28 71.87 -8.55
CA GLY A 9 -26.65 70.45 -8.57
C GLY A 9 -25.45 69.53 -8.46
N VAL A 10 -24.38 69.80 -9.22
CA VAL A 10 -23.13 69.03 -9.18
C VAL A 10 -22.45 69.19 -7.82
N SER A 11 -22.49 70.37 -7.17
CA SER A 11 -21.91 70.59 -5.85
C SER A 11 -22.66 69.79 -4.76
N VAL A 12 -24.00 69.77 -4.85
CA VAL A 12 -24.83 68.95 -3.92
C VAL A 12 -24.57 67.47 -4.07
N VAL A 13 -24.50 66.95 -5.28
CA VAL A 13 -24.15 65.51 -5.54
C VAL A 13 -22.73 65.19 -5.06
N ALA A 14 -21.77 66.10 -5.28
CA ALA A 14 -20.39 65.95 -4.78
C ALA A 14 -20.36 65.95 -3.25
N LEU A 15 -21.15 66.78 -2.59
CA LEU A 15 -21.24 66.83 -1.12
C LEU A 15 -21.90 65.59 -0.52
N PHE A 16 -22.93 65.04 -1.20
CA PHE A 16 -23.53 63.74 -0.83
C PHE A 16 -22.56 62.60 -1.03
N LEU A 17 -21.78 62.60 -2.11
CA LEU A 17 -20.72 61.60 -2.35
C LEU A 17 -19.62 61.68 -1.29
N VAL A 18 -19.17 62.87 -0.93
CA VAL A 18 -18.17 63.08 0.12
C VAL A 18 -18.73 62.67 1.49
N ALA A 19 -19.95 63.06 1.82
CA ALA A 19 -20.61 62.63 3.06
C ALA A 19 -20.79 61.12 3.13
N TYR A 20 -21.18 60.47 2.02
CA TYR A 20 -21.29 59.03 1.91
C TYR A 20 -19.93 58.34 2.12
N VAL A 21 -18.86 58.80 1.45
CA VAL A 21 -17.50 58.28 1.60
C VAL A 21 -16.97 58.48 3.03
N VAL A 22 -17.23 59.64 3.66
CA VAL A 22 -16.85 59.90 5.04
C VAL A 22 -17.63 59.01 6.01
N THR A 23 -18.93 58.82 5.79
CA THR A 23 -19.77 57.92 6.60
C THR A 23 -19.28 56.48 6.49
N LEU A 24 -18.98 56.02 5.28
CA LEU A 24 -18.39 54.71 5.08
C LEU A 24 -17.03 54.57 5.80
N ARG A 25 -16.16 55.58 5.72
CA ARG A 25 -14.84 55.53 6.38
C ARG A 25 -14.92 55.55 7.90
N VAL A 26 -15.88 56.25 8.47
CA VAL A 26 -16.08 56.37 9.94
C VAL A 26 -16.84 55.16 10.51
N MET A 27 -17.80 54.62 9.76
CA MET A 27 -18.57 53.42 10.19
C MET A 27 -17.88 52.11 9.91
N ALA A 28 -17.04 52.03 8.87
CA ALA A 28 -16.34 50.81 8.47
C ALA A 28 -15.58 50.11 9.63
N PRO A 29 -14.79 50.80 10.48
CA PRO A 29 -14.08 50.14 11.57
C PRO A 29 -15.01 49.60 12.65
N LYS A 30 -16.16 50.29 12.93
CA LYS A 30 -17.15 49.80 13.88
C LYS A 30 -17.93 48.60 13.35
N LEU A 31 -18.31 48.62 12.07
CA LEU A 31 -18.96 47.52 11.41
C LEU A 31 -18.02 46.30 11.30
N ARG A 32 -16.72 46.52 11.05
CA ARG A 32 -15.71 45.46 11.07
C ARG A 32 -15.59 44.79 12.44
N ALA A 33 -15.53 45.59 13.53
CA ALA A 33 -15.42 45.06 14.88
C ALA A 33 -16.67 44.26 15.31
N MET A 34 -17.87 44.75 14.98
CA MET A 34 -19.11 44.02 15.24
C MET A 34 -19.22 42.75 14.40
N ALA A 35 -18.91 42.81 13.10
CA ALA A 35 -18.91 41.64 12.23
C ALA A 35 -17.88 40.59 12.68
N ARG A 36 -16.70 41.01 13.13
CA ARG A 36 -15.68 40.12 13.66
C ARG A 36 -16.18 39.36 14.88
N GLN A 37 -16.75 40.05 15.83
CA GLN A 37 -17.25 39.45 17.08
C GLN A 37 -18.43 38.51 16.79
N GLU A 38 -19.38 38.91 15.97
CA GLU A 38 -20.56 38.12 15.60
C GLU A 38 -20.17 36.83 14.88
N VAL A 39 -19.25 36.91 13.90
CA VAL A 39 -18.73 35.76 13.17
C VAL A 39 -17.96 34.83 14.12
N GLN A 40 -17.12 35.37 15.00
CA GLN A 40 -16.34 34.58 15.94
C GLN A 40 -17.24 33.85 16.95
N ASP A 41 -18.21 34.53 17.53
CA ASP A 41 -19.16 33.97 18.49
C ASP A 41 -20.06 32.91 17.84
N HIS A 42 -20.52 33.15 16.61
CA HIS A 42 -21.31 32.19 15.83
C HIS A 42 -20.52 30.93 15.50
N LEU A 43 -19.29 31.05 15.02
CA LEU A 43 -18.46 29.91 14.68
C LEU A 43 -18.05 29.07 15.91
N GLN A 44 -17.72 29.72 17.05
CA GLN A 44 -17.36 29.01 18.28
C GLN A 44 -18.55 28.28 18.91
N THR A 45 -19.75 28.88 18.86
CA THR A 45 -20.95 28.30 19.49
C THR A 45 -21.46 27.05 18.73
N HIS A 46 -21.19 26.96 17.43
CA HIS A 46 -21.86 26.01 16.55
C HIS A 46 -20.99 24.87 16.08
N PHE A 47 -19.70 25.13 15.81
CA PHE A 47 -18.74 24.08 15.67
C PHE A 47 -18.21 23.76 17.06
N LYS A 48 -18.57 22.68 17.72
CA LYS A 48 -17.94 22.22 18.99
C LYS A 48 -16.39 22.20 18.88
N SER A 49 -15.87 22.91 17.90
CA SER A 49 -14.50 23.15 17.51
C SER A 49 -14.15 24.59 17.75
N SER A 50 -12.99 24.88 18.31
CA SER A 50 -12.50 26.24 18.40
C SER A 50 -12.09 26.74 17.03
N VAL A 51 -12.72 27.83 16.59
CA VAL A 51 -12.33 28.57 15.40
C VAL A 51 -11.57 29.80 15.82
N HIS A 52 -10.42 30.04 15.23
CA HIS A 52 -9.61 31.23 15.45
C HIS A 52 -9.17 31.78 14.08
N PHE A 53 -9.07 33.10 14.00
CA PHE A 53 -8.48 33.80 12.87
C PHE A 53 -7.72 35.03 13.35
N ASP A 54 -6.65 35.40 12.64
CA ASP A 54 -5.77 36.48 13.05
C ASP A 54 -6.34 37.83 12.68
N ASP A 55 -6.82 37.98 11.45
CA ASP A 55 -7.35 39.23 10.93
C ASP A 55 -8.49 39.02 9.94
N PHE A 56 -9.30 40.07 9.75
CA PHE A 56 -10.46 40.06 8.87
C PHE A 56 -10.59 41.42 8.18
N ASP A 57 -10.61 41.41 6.85
CA ASP A 57 -10.82 42.61 6.05
C ASP A 57 -12.07 42.51 5.17
N VAL A 58 -12.80 43.60 5.05
CA VAL A 58 -13.98 43.68 4.18
C VAL A 58 -13.94 44.97 3.37
N THR A 59 -14.01 44.82 2.06
CA THR A 59 -14.14 45.93 1.10
C THR A 59 -15.52 45.89 0.48
N PHE A 60 -16.25 47.03 0.50
CA PHE A 60 -17.66 47.08 0.09
C PHE A 60 -17.94 47.55 -1.33
N TYR A 61 -16.94 48.07 -2.03
CA TYR A 61 -17.13 48.63 -3.38
C TYR A 61 -16.01 48.14 -4.33
N PRO A 62 -16.32 47.75 -5.58
CA PRO A 62 -17.65 47.66 -6.25
C PRO A 62 -18.48 46.44 -5.84
N ARG A 63 -17.86 45.41 -5.26
CA ARG A 63 -18.49 44.20 -4.68
C ARG A 63 -18.00 44.02 -3.26
N ILE A 64 -18.74 43.32 -2.46
CA ILE A 64 -18.28 42.96 -1.12
C ILE A 64 -17.17 41.89 -1.31
N HIS A 65 -15.97 42.24 -0.91
CA HIS A 65 -14.82 41.35 -0.87
C HIS A 65 -14.43 41.12 0.58
N VAL A 66 -14.39 39.85 0.96
CA VAL A 66 -14.04 39.43 2.32
C VAL A 66 -12.73 38.68 2.25
N VAL A 67 -11.80 39.01 3.14
CA VAL A 67 -10.53 38.34 3.30
C VAL A 67 -10.36 37.99 4.78
N VAL A 68 -10.11 36.73 5.08
CA VAL A 68 -9.80 36.22 6.41
C VAL A 68 -8.40 35.70 6.44
N TYR A 69 -7.60 36.09 7.41
CA TYR A 69 -6.20 35.65 7.55
C TYR A 69 -6.05 34.76 8.78
N GLY A 70 -5.19 33.73 8.63
CA GLY A 70 -4.82 32.84 9.73
C GLY A 70 -5.98 32.01 10.28
N LEU A 71 -6.88 31.53 9.41
CA LEU A 71 -8.02 30.71 9.84
C LEU A 71 -7.54 29.36 10.36
N ILE A 72 -7.91 29.02 11.59
CA ILE A 72 -7.59 27.77 12.25
C ILE A 72 -8.87 27.14 12.78
N LEU A 73 -9.12 25.88 12.41
CA LEU A 73 -10.22 25.07 12.92
C LEU A 73 -9.65 23.88 13.71
N ARG A 74 -9.91 23.82 15.01
CA ARG A 74 -9.48 22.71 15.88
C ARG A 74 -10.65 21.80 16.20
N HIS A 75 -10.48 20.49 15.99
CA HIS A 75 -11.50 19.50 16.32
C HIS A 75 -11.71 19.43 17.85
N LYS A 76 -12.93 19.66 18.30
CA LYS A 76 -13.32 19.63 19.73
C LYS A 76 -12.39 20.46 20.64
N GLY A 77 -11.79 21.52 20.11
CA GLY A 77 -10.88 22.41 20.87
C GLY A 77 -9.53 21.79 21.28
N ARG A 78 -9.15 20.65 20.74
CA ARG A 78 -7.89 19.98 21.08
C ARG A 78 -6.68 20.83 20.67
N THR A 79 -5.71 20.93 21.59
CA THR A 79 -4.44 21.66 21.38
C THR A 79 -3.23 20.74 21.39
N ASP A 80 -3.43 19.46 21.72
CA ASP A 80 -2.40 18.40 21.76
C ASP A 80 -2.05 17.84 20.39
N ILE A 81 -2.85 18.16 19.38
CA ILE A 81 -2.64 17.79 17.99
C ILE A 81 -2.71 19.04 17.09
N PRO A 82 -2.13 18.99 15.87
CA PRO A 82 -2.30 20.05 14.88
C PRO A 82 -3.79 20.36 14.59
N PRO A 83 -4.11 21.59 14.18
CA PRO A 83 -5.48 21.94 13.78
C PRO A 83 -5.99 21.04 12.66
N LEU A 84 -7.28 20.70 12.67
CA LEU A 84 -7.91 19.92 11.58
C LEU A 84 -7.79 20.64 10.23
N ILE A 85 -8.06 21.95 10.23
CA ILE A 85 -7.91 22.81 9.04
C ILE A 85 -7.15 24.07 9.46
N GLN A 86 -6.18 24.44 8.65
CA GLN A 86 -5.45 25.71 8.74
C GLN A 86 -5.38 26.33 7.35
N VAL A 87 -5.72 27.60 7.24
CA VAL A 87 -5.66 28.37 5.98
C VAL A 87 -4.98 29.70 6.25
N GLN A 88 -3.99 30.03 5.47
CA GLN A 88 -3.28 31.30 5.62
C GLN A 88 -4.16 32.47 5.20
N ARG A 89 -4.89 32.30 4.09
CA ARG A 89 -5.80 33.34 3.58
C ARG A 89 -7.02 32.69 2.92
N VAL A 90 -8.19 33.14 3.32
CA VAL A 90 -9.48 32.85 2.69
C VAL A 90 -9.97 34.12 2.03
N SER A 91 -10.31 34.08 0.76
CA SER A 91 -10.74 35.25 -0.02
C SER A 91 -11.99 34.91 -0.81
N PHE A 92 -13.03 35.74 -0.74
CA PHE A 92 -14.22 35.54 -1.56
C PHE A 92 -14.96 36.84 -1.84
N TYR A 93 -15.71 36.85 -2.95
CA TYR A 93 -16.60 37.90 -3.34
C TYR A 93 -18.06 37.51 -3.12
N THR A 94 -18.84 38.44 -2.65
CA THR A 94 -20.29 38.25 -2.47
C THR A 94 -21.04 39.53 -2.80
N THR A 95 -22.38 39.45 -2.77
CA THR A 95 -23.27 40.60 -2.93
C THR A 95 -24.14 40.74 -1.71
N LEU A 96 -24.60 41.99 -1.41
CA LEU A 96 -25.50 42.22 -0.28
C LEU A 96 -26.80 41.41 -0.44
N THR A 97 -27.30 41.30 -1.65
CA THR A 97 -28.50 40.50 -1.95
C THR A 97 -28.24 38.98 -1.77
N GLY A 98 -27.02 38.50 -2.03
CA GLY A 98 -26.65 37.12 -1.79
C GLY A 98 -26.55 36.79 -0.30
N LEU A 99 -26.06 37.71 0.52
CA LEU A 99 -25.95 37.51 1.96
C LEU A 99 -27.30 37.61 2.70
N LEU A 100 -28.27 38.36 2.17
CA LEU A 100 -29.58 38.58 2.76
C LEU A 100 -30.65 37.55 2.33
N ARG A 101 -30.29 36.56 1.55
CA ARG A 101 -31.18 35.45 1.22
C ARG A 101 -31.35 34.50 2.41
N ASP A 102 -32.46 33.80 2.46
CA ASP A 102 -32.69 32.74 3.45
C ASP A 102 -31.58 31.66 3.41
N ARG A 103 -31.01 31.50 2.24
CA ARG A 103 -29.80 30.72 2.01
C ARG A 103 -28.71 31.64 1.45
N PRO A 104 -27.70 32.04 2.25
CA PRO A 104 -26.59 32.85 1.76
C PRO A 104 -25.83 32.14 0.65
N GLU A 105 -25.60 32.86 -0.44
CA GLU A 105 -24.83 32.36 -1.59
C GLU A 105 -23.50 33.09 -1.71
N ILE A 106 -22.42 32.31 -1.78
CA ILE A 106 -21.07 32.82 -2.00
C ILE A 106 -20.62 32.28 -3.37
N GLY A 107 -19.99 33.12 -4.17
CA GLY A 107 -19.43 32.73 -5.46
C GLY A 107 -18.22 31.82 -5.28
N THR A 108 -17.08 32.25 -5.81
CA THR A 108 -15.81 31.55 -5.67
C THR A 108 -15.15 31.92 -4.34
N VAL A 109 -14.69 30.91 -3.60
CA VAL A 109 -13.84 31.02 -2.39
C VAL A 109 -12.46 30.51 -2.74
N GLU A 110 -11.45 31.37 -2.63
CA GLU A 110 -10.04 31.03 -2.83
C GLU A 110 -9.38 30.76 -1.47
N LEU A 111 -8.66 29.64 -1.37
CA LEU A 111 -7.97 29.21 -0.16
C LEU A 111 -6.46 29.14 -0.42
N ASP A 112 -5.71 30.09 0.10
CA ASP A 112 -4.25 30.11 0.02
C ASP A 112 -3.65 29.45 1.26
N GLY A 113 -2.69 28.55 1.06
CA GLY A 113 -1.97 27.85 2.13
C GLY A 113 -2.87 26.94 2.97
N LEU A 114 -3.83 26.27 2.34
CA LEU A 114 -4.68 25.27 2.97
C LEU A 114 -3.85 24.08 3.45
N GLN A 115 -3.98 23.73 4.73
CA GLN A 115 -3.46 22.50 5.33
C GLN A 115 -4.59 21.77 6.04
N ILE A 116 -4.73 20.49 5.73
CA ILE A 116 -5.71 19.58 6.33
C ILE A 116 -4.94 18.51 7.10
N HIS A 117 -5.20 18.38 8.41
CA HIS A 117 -4.58 17.34 9.23
C HIS A 117 -5.65 16.36 9.71
N THR A 118 -5.49 15.09 9.36
CA THR A 118 -6.37 14.03 9.87
C THR A 118 -5.76 13.47 11.15
N PRO A 119 -6.45 13.59 12.31
CA PRO A 119 -5.95 13.05 13.56
C PRO A 119 -5.99 11.52 13.55
N PRO A 120 -4.99 10.83 14.15
CA PRO A 120 -5.01 9.39 14.27
C PRO A 120 -6.20 8.94 15.11
N ARG A 121 -6.85 7.84 14.68
CA ARG A 121 -7.92 7.22 15.44
C ARG A 121 -7.36 6.72 16.78
N THR A 122 -7.99 7.06 17.89
CA THR A 122 -7.57 6.59 19.22
C THR A 122 -8.07 5.14 19.39
N PRO A 123 -7.20 4.12 19.52
CA PRO A 123 -7.63 2.76 19.78
C PRO A 123 -8.35 2.72 21.14
N GLY A 124 -9.57 2.17 21.19
CA GLY A 124 -10.33 2.03 22.43
C GLY A 124 -11.04 3.28 22.91
N GLY A 125 -11.17 4.29 22.06
CA GLY A 125 -12.14 5.36 22.29
C GLY A 125 -13.54 4.76 22.45
N PRO A 126 -14.44 5.36 23.25
CA PRO A 126 -15.79 4.87 23.39
C PRO A 126 -16.40 4.68 22.00
N PRO A 127 -17.21 3.62 21.76
CA PRO A 127 -17.93 3.48 20.52
C PRO A 127 -18.62 4.80 20.25
N MET A 128 -18.40 5.38 19.08
CA MET A 128 -18.98 6.66 18.73
C MET A 128 -20.48 6.53 18.87
N ILE A 129 -21.03 7.21 19.87
CA ILE A 129 -22.48 7.34 19.99
C ILE A 129 -22.87 8.16 18.77
N HIS A 130 -23.55 7.54 17.83
CA HIS A 130 -24.11 8.21 16.67
C HIS A 130 -25.07 9.30 17.15
N GLY A 131 -24.52 10.48 17.38
CA GLY A 131 -25.28 11.67 17.64
C GLY A 131 -25.80 12.17 16.30
N THR A 132 -27.07 11.97 16.05
CA THR A 132 -27.80 12.54 14.93
C THR A 132 -27.91 14.05 15.09
N ASP A 133 -26.82 14.80 14.95
CA ASP A 133 -26.89 16.23 14.75
C ASP A 133 -27.00 16.56 13.26
N GLN A 134 -28.17 16.22 12.70
CA GLN A 134 -28.62 16.61 11.34
C GLN A 134 -28.85 18.14 11.22
N ASN A 135 -28.56 18.93 12.26
CA ASN A 135 -29.02 20.31 12.38
C ASN A 135 -28.05 21.37 11.83
N LEU A 136 -26.85 21.03 11.35
CA LEU A 136 -25.95 22.04 10.74
C LEU A 136 -26.52 22.58 9.43
N ALA A 137 -27.10 21.72 8.63
CA ALA A 137 -27.70 22.09 7.35
C ALA A 137 -28.92 23.01 7.50
N GLU A 138 -29.80 22.74 8.50
CA GLU A 138 -30.95 23.59 8.80
C GLU A 138 -30.52 24.91 9.43
N LYS A 139 -29.42 24.89 10.19
CA LYS A 139 -28.95 26.05 10.96
C LYS A 139 -28.07 27.00 10.13
N TYR A 140 -27.33 26.46 9.13
CA TYR A 140 -26.45 27.20 8.21
C TYR A 140 -26.71 26.81 6.78
N PRO A 141 -27.77 27.29 6.17
CA PRO A 141 -28.07 27.02 4.77
C PRO A 141 -27.17 27.83 3.83
N ILE A 142 -25.84 27.64 3.92
CA ILE A 142 -24.89 28.32 3.05
C ILE A 142 -24.69 27.49 1.77
N LEU A 143 -24.54 28.18 0.64
CA LEU A 143 -24.12 27.60 -0.62
C LEU A 143 -22.88 28.32 -1.13
N ILE A 144 -21.80 27.61 -1.35
CA ILE A 144 -20.58 28.09 -2.00
C ILE A 144 -20.51 27.44 -3.39
N HIS A 145 -20.59 28.27 -4.44
CA HIS A 145 -20.62 27.75 -5.81
C HIS A 145 -19.32 27.10 -6.20
N GLU A 146 -18.20 27.66 -5.74
CA GLU A 146 -16.89 27.14 -6.07
C GLU A 146 -15.90 27.40 -4.92
N ILE A 147 -15.12 26.37 -4.56
CA ILE A 147 -13.97 26.48 -3.66
C ILE A 147 -12.74 26.08 -4.46
N VAL A 148 -11.73 26.93 -4.49
CA VAL A 148 -10.46 26.67 -5.16
C VAL A 148 -9.33 26.71 -4.14
N ALA A 149 -8.49 25.68 -4.14
CA ALA A 149 -7.27 25.65 -3.33
C ALA A 149 -6.10 25.15 -4.19
N ASP A 150 -5.11 26.00 -4.34
CA ASP A 150 -3.86 25.67 -4.99
C ASP A 150 -2.77 25.46 -3.94
N HIS A 151 -1.84 24.53 -4.21
CA HIS A 151 -0.72 24.22 -3.32
C HIS A 151 -1.13 23.92 -1.88
N ALA A 152 -2.21 23.15 -1.72
CA ALA A 152 -2.69 22.70 -0.41
C ALA A 152 -1.93 21.44 0.05
N LEU A 153 -2.02 21.15 1.34
CA LEU A 153 -1.35 20.01 1.96
C LEU A 153 -2.37 19.17 2.75
N LEU A 154 -2.43 17.87 2.45
CA LEU A 154 -3.15 16.89 3.27
C LEU A 154 -2.13 16.07 4.06
N VAL A 155 -2.23 16.11 5.39
CA VAL A 155 -1.30 15.48 6.33
C VAL A 155 -2.03 14.40 7.11
N LEU A 156 -1.67 13.15 6.90
CA LEU A 156 -2.16 12.03 7.70
C LEU A 156 -1.25 11.86 8.92
N LEU A 157 -1.75 12.24 10.10
CA LEU A 157 -0.99 12.15 11.34
C LEU A 157 -0.84 10.70 11.76
N ARG A 158 0.39 10.31 12.11
CA ARG A 158 0.68 8.96 12.60
C ARG A 158 0.42 8.84 14.09
N LYS A 159 0.11 7.62 14.56
CA LYS A 159 0.04 7.29 16.00
C LYS A 159 1.40 7.38 16.67
N ASP A 160 2.49 7.14 15.92
CA ASP A 160 3.87 7.27 16.37
C ASP A 160 4.39 8.67 16.01
N SER A 161 4.62 9.50 17.02
CA SER A 161 5.11 10.87 16.86
C SER A 161 6.56 10.98 16.40
N ASP A 162 7.34 9.89 16.51
CA ASP A 162 8.77 9.87 16.17
C ASP A 162 9.02 9.80 14.65
N LYS A 163 7.98 9.53 13.86
CA LYS A 163 8.07 9.45 12.40
C LYS A 163 7.34 10.59 11.72
N PRO A 164 7.88 11.11 10.60
CA PRO A 164 7.20 12.13 9.83
C PRO A 164 5.84 11.62 9.33
N PRO A 165 4.80 12.47 9.35
CA PRO A 165 3.48 12.12 8.83
C PRO A 165 3.53 11.90 7.32
N ASN A 166 2.56 11.17 6.78
CA ASN A 166 2.37 11.09 5.34
C ASN A 166 1.77 12.40 4.84
N GLN A 167 2.42 13.03 3.89
CA GLN A 167 2.02 14.31 3.32
C GLN A 167 1.68 14.16 1.84
N PHE A 168 0.46 14.56 1.47
CA PHE A 168 0.00 14.61 0.09
C PHE A 168 -0.02 16.08 -0.34
N GLU A 169 0.77 16.41 -1.33
CA GLU A 169 0.78 17.74 -1.92
C GLU A 169 -0.40 17.86 -2.91
N ILE A 170 -1.40 18.66 -2.57
CA ILE A 170 -2.54 18.94 -3.46
C ILE A 170 -2.16 20.13 -4.34
N HIS A 171 -1.92 19.87 -5.61
CA HIS A 171 -1.54 20.91 -6.56
C HIS A 171 -2.70 21.80 -6.93
N HIS A 172 -3.87 21.19 -7.08
CA HIS A 172 -5.10 21.88 -7.45
C HIS A 172 -6.29 21.12 -6.90
N LEU A 173 -7.18 21.84 -6.23
CA LEU A 173 -8.46 21.35 -5.72
C LEU A 173 -9.54 22.32 -6.10
N VAL A 174 -10.57 21.85 -6.78
CA VAL A 174 -11.81 22.58 -7.02
C VAL A 174 -12.95 21.79 -6.43
N MET A 175 -13.82 22.46 -5.69
CA MET A 175 -15.08 21.90 -5.20
C MET A 175 -16.23 22.78 -5.66
N ASN A 176 -17.30 22.18 -6.17
CA ASN A 176 -18.46 22.89 -6.69
C ASN A 176 -19.70 22.63 -5.84
N ASP A 177 -20.52 23.66 -5.69
CA ASP A 177 -21.81 23.65 -4.99
C ASP A 177 -21.75 23.10 -3.56
N PHE A 178 -20.70 23.48 -2.83
CA PHE A 178 -20.51 23.08 -1.43
C PHE A 178 -21.59 23.64 -0.52
N GLY A 179 -22.19 22.75 0.25
CA GLY A 179 -23.13 23.06 1.32
C GLY A 179 -23.10 21.98 2.41
N PHE A 180 -23.52 22.31 3.62
CA PHE A 180 -23.55 21.33 4.71
C PHE A 180 -24.65 20.28 4.57
N ASP A 181 -25.62 20.52 3.68
CA ASP A 181 -26.79 19.67 3.44
C ASP A 181 -26.65 18.72 2.26
N ARG A 182 -25.56 18.82 1.52
CA ARG A 182 -25.41 18.12 0.24
C ARG A 182 -23.97 17.71 -0.06
N PRO A 183 -23.77 16.72 -0.91
CA PRO A 183 -22.46 16.47 -1.47
C PRO A 183 -22.03 17.61 -2.40
N ALA A 184 -20.74 17.89 -2.43
CA ALA A 184 -20.07 18.81 -3.33
C ALA A 184 -19.24 18.01 -4.32
N ALA A 185 -19.41 18.27 -5.62
CA ALA A 185 -18.54 17.69 -6.64
C ALA A 185 -17.13 18.26 -6.47
N PHE A 186 -16.10 17.41 -6.59
CA PHE A 186 -14.72 17.86 -6.52
C PHE A 186 -13.85 17.28 -7.62
N HIS A 187 -12.82 18.04 -7.94
CA HIS A 187 -11.74 17.68 -8.82
C HIS A 187 -10.41 17.96 -8.13
N ALA A 188 -9.51 16.99 -8.05
CA ALA A 188 -8.26 17.15 -7.36
C ALA A 188 -7.09 16.51 -8.12
N LEU A 189 -5.95 17.23 -8.14
CA LEU A 189 -4.66 16.72 -8.58
C LEU A 189 -3.69 16.79 -7.41
N LEU A 190 -3.11 15.65 -7.02
CA LEU A 190 -2.21 15.58 -5.87
C LEU A 190 -1.02 14.66 -6.12
N THR A 191 0.06 14.86 -5.37
CA THR A 191 1.20 13.96 -5.32
C THR A 191 1.05 12.98 -4.15
N ASN A 192 1.10 11.67 -4.47
CA ASN A 192 1.24 10.62 -3.46
C ASN A 192 2.70 10.53 -2.99
N PRO A 193 2.97 10.47 -1.67
CA PRO A 193 4.35 10.49 -1.17
C PRO A 193 5.10 9.17 -1.41
N LYS A 194 4.42 7.99 -1.37
CA LYS A 194 5.08 6.69 -1.48
C LYS A 194 4.11 5.57 -1.90
N PRO A 195 4.28 4.97 -3.10
CA PRO A 195 5.22 5.37 -4.15
C PRO A 195 4.93 6.76 -4.68
N ARG A 196 5.97 7.54 -4.99
CA ARG A 196 5.78 8.91 -5.44
C ARG A 196 5.22 8.92 -6.87
N GLY A 197 4.10 9.61 -7.05
CA GLY A 197 3.40 9.74 -8.33
C GLY A 197 2.23 10.69 -8.19
N TYR A 198 1.48 10.90 -9.26
CA TYR A 198 0.38 11.85 -9.31
C TYR A 198 -0.96 11.14 -9.30
N ILE A 199 -1.87 11.59 -8.46
CA ILE A 199 -3.25 11.11 -8.41
C ILE A 199 -4.18 12.20 -8.89
N HIS A 200 -5.02 11.87 -9.84
CA HIS A 200 -6.12 12.67 -10.33
C HIS A 200 -7.42 12.04 -9.88
N CYS A 201 -8.27 12.82 -9.22
CA CYS A 201 -9.54 12.36 -8.69
C CYS A 201 -10.69 13.26 -9.14
N ASP A 202 -11.80 12.64 -9.55
CA ASP A 202 -13.08 13.28 -9.83
C ASP A 202 -14.18 12.59 -9.03
N GLY A 203 -14.91 13.34 -8.21
CA GLY A 203 -15.87 12.72 -7.31
C GLY A 203 -16.77 13.67 -6.55
N GLU A 204 -17.31 13.19 -5.45
CA GLU A 204 -18.20 13.90 -4.55
C GLU A 204 -17.71 13.78 -3.10
N PHE A 205 -17.80 14.86 -2.35
CA PHE A 205 -17.47 14.95 -0.95
C PHE A 205 -18.67 15.47 -0.15
N GLY A 206 -19.03 14.76 0.91
CA GLY A 206 -20.09 15.19 1.82
C GLY A 206 -21.44 14.47 1.64
N PRO A 207 -22.49 14.95 2.33
CA PRO A 207 -22.50 16.14 3.22
C PRO A 207 -21.49 16.04 4.36
N TRP A 208 -20.80 17.17 4.63
CA TRP A 208 -19.74 17.19 5.65
C TRP A 208 -20.30 16.96 7.05
N ARG A 209 -19.72 16.00 7.77
CA ARG A 209 -20.05 15.68 9.16
C ARG A 209 -19.08 16.37 10.11
N ALA A 210 -19.41 17.59 10.53
CA ALA A 210 -18.51 18.40 11.36
C ALA A 210 -18.25 17.79 12.75
N ASP A 211 -19.21 17.06 13.32
CA ASP A 211 -19.04 16.38 14.61
C ASP A 211 -18.12 15.17 14.54
N GLU A 212 -18.16 14.44 13.44
CA GLU A 212 -17.34 13.26 13.16
C GLU A 212 -16.81 13.32 11.71
N PRO A 213 -15.78 14.12 11.45
CA PRO A 213 -15.25 14.33 10.10
C PRO A 213 -14.80 13.05 9.40
N SER A 214 -14.40 12.03 10.16
CA SER A 214 -14.02 10.71 9.61
C SER A 214 -15.18 9.95 8.99
N GLU A 215 -16.43 10.24 9.40
CA GLU A 215 -17.64 9.64 8.84
C GLU A 215 -18.18 10.38 7.61
N THR A 216 -17.54 11.48 7.18
CA THR A 216 -17.96 12.21 5.99
C THR A 216 -17.88 11.31 4.78
N PRO A 217 -18.97 11.13 4.01
CA PRO A 217 -18.94 10.32 2.80
C PRO A 217 -18.05 10.97 1.73
N VAL A 218 -17.30 10.17 1.04
CA VAL A 218 -16.54 10.58 -0.14
C VAL A 218 -16.56 9.47 -1.17
N SER A 219 -16.66 9.83 -2.44
CA SER A 219 -16.54 8.89 -3.55
C SER A 219 -15.85 9.55 -4.72
N ALA A 220 -15.00 8.81 -5.43
CA ALA A 220 -14.36 9.32 -6.63
C ALA A 220 -13.90 8.18 -7.55
N ASN A 221 -13.78 8.52 -8.83
CA ASN A 221 -12.90 7.81 -9.76
C ASN A 221 -11.50 8.42 -9.63
N TYR A 222 -10.47 7.59 -9.74
CA TYR A 222 -9.09 8.06 -9.68
C TYR A 222 -8.25 7.47 -10.81
N THR A 223 -7.22 8.22 -11.18
CA THR A 223 -6.11 7.77 -12.00
C THR A 223 -4.82 8.10 -11.27
N PHE A 224 -4.01 7.09 -11.00
CA PHE A 224 -2.69 7.23 -10.39
C PHE A 224 -1.66 6.93 -11.46
N PHE A 225 -0.75 7.85 -11.73
CA PHE A 225 0.20 7.75 -12.83
C PHE A 225 1.61 8.20 -12.43
N ASN A 226 2.61 7.71 -13.16
CA ASN A 226 4.02 7.95 -12.88
C ASN A 226 4.42 7.60 -11.44
N ALA A 227 3.83 6.53 -10.89
CA ALA A 227 4.14 6.09 -9.53
C ALA A 227 5.46 5.32 -9.52
N ASP A 228 6.51 5.96 -9.05
CA ASP A 228 7.86 5.38 -8.99
C ASP A 228 7.98 4.40 -7.82
N LEU A 229 7.96 3.10 -8.12
CA LEU A 229 8.17 2.04 -7.14
C LEU A 229 9.60 2.07 -6.54
N GLY A 230 10.56 2.70 -7.20
CA GLY A 230 11.92 2.88 -6.69
C GLY A 230 11.99 3.73 -5.41
N THR A 231 10.92 4.45 -5.06
CA THR A 231 10.77 5.13 -3.76
C THR A 231 10.56 4.14 -2.60
N ILE A 232 10.25 2.88 -2.90
CA ILE A 232 10.20 1.76 -1.96
C ILE A 232 11.50 0.96 -2.15
N LYS A 233 12.39 0.98 -1.15
CA LYS A 233 13.68 0.28 -1.24
C LYS A 233 13.48 -1.20 -1.61
N GLY A 234 14.21 -1.64 -2.61
CA GLY A 234 14.15 -3.01 -3.10
C GLY A 234 13.24 -3.23 -4.32
N LEU A 235 12.34 -2.29 -4.61
CA LEU A 235 11.48 -2.34 -5.79
C LEU A 235 11.97 -1.42 -6.91
N ARG A 236 11.47 -1.67 -8.12
CA ARG A 236 11.61 -0.80 -9.29
C ARG A 236 10.42 -0.97 -10.22
N GLY A 237 10.21 0.01 -11.05
CA GLY A 237 9.15 0.07 -12.04
C GLY A 237 8.31 1.32 -11.89
N ILE A 238 7.64 1.70 -12.96
CA ILE A 238 6.69 2.81 -12.98
C ILE A 238 5.28 2.23 -13.04
N LEU A 239 4.54 2.43 -11.96
CA LEU A 239 3.17 1.94 -11.81
C LEU A 239 2.16 2.98 -12.28
N SER A 240 1.14 2.54 -12.99
CA SER A 240 -0.11 3.25 -13.19
C SER A 240 -1.27 2.47 -12.59
N SER A 241 -2.31 3.17 -12.12
CA SER A 241 -3.51 2.56 -11.56
C SER A 241 -4.74 3.38 -11.91
N THR A 242 -5.84 2.71 -12.14
CA THR A 242 -7.16 3.33 -12.30
C THR A 242 -8.16 2.58 -11.44
N GLY A 243 -9.15 3.30 -10.94
CA GLY A 243 -10.17 2.68 -10.11
C GLY A 243 -11.15 3.69 -9.54
N LYS A 244 -11.88 3.24 -8.55
CA LYS A 244 -12.83 4.07 -7.81
C LYS A 244 -12.80 3.73 -6.33
N PHE A 245 -13.24 4.68 -5.54
CA PHE A 245 -13.46 4.47 -4.12
C PHE A 245 -14.76 5.14 -3.66
N GLY A 246 -15.31 4.67 -2.55
CA GLY A 246 -16.50 5.27 -1.95
C GLY A 246 -16.83 4.72 -0.58
N GLY A 247 -17.40 5.58 0.25
CA GLY A 247 -17.80 5.30 1.63
C GLY A 247 -17.48 6.43 2.60
N PRO A 248 -17.66 6.23 3.90
CA PRO A 248 -17.13 7.13 4.90
C PRO A 248 -15.61 7.24 4.81
N LEU A 249 -15.04 8.40 5.14
CA LEU A 249 -13.60 8.64 5.00
C LEU A 249 -12.73 7.64 5.78
N ASP A 250 -13.20 7.14 6.92
CA ASP A 250 -12.52 6.11 7.71
C ASP A 250 -12.79 4.66 7.24
N TYR A 251 -13.64 4.47 6.21
CA TYR A 251 -13.99 3.17 5.65
C TYR A 251 -14.32 3.25 4.16
N LEU A 252 -13.28 3.44 3.36
CA LEU A 252 -13.40 3.54 1.91
C LEU A 252 -13.30 2.16 1.27
N ASN A 253 -14.34 1.76 0.56
CA ASN A 253 -14.26 0.61 -0.35
C ASN A 253 -13.56 1.07 -1.62
N VAL A 254 -12.45 0.42 -1.97
CA VAL A 254 -11.63 0.75 -3.13
C VAL A 254 -11.56 -0.45 -4.06
N GLU A 255 -11.76 -0.22 -5.34
CA GLU A 255 -11.51 -1.22 -6.38
C GLU A 255 -10.76 -0.59 -7.55
N GLY A 256 -9.89 -1.36 -8.17
CA GLY A 256 -9.11 -0.85 -9.28
C GLY A 256 -8.17 -1.87 -9.87
N THR A 257 -7.43 -1.39 -10.86
CA THR A 257 -6.37 -2.14 -11.54
C THR A 257 -5.05 -1.39 -11.46
N THR A 258 -3.94 -2.11 -11.53
CA THR A 258 -2.62 -1.52 -11.69
C THR A 258 -1.85 -2.17 -12.83
N ASP A 259 -1.06 -1.38 -13.52
CA ASP A 259 -0.14 -1.83 -14.55
C ASP A 259 1.26 -1.31 -14.25
N THR A 260 2.24 -2.22 -14.24
CA THR A 260 3.65 -1.91 -14.06
C THR A 260 4.45 -2.67 -15.12
N PRO A 261 4.70 -2.08 -16.30
CA PRO A 261 5.34 -2.78 -17.42
C PRO A 261 6.77 -3.26 -17.14
N ASP A 262 7.45 -2.59 -16.22
CA ASP A 262 8.86 -2.78 -15.87
C ASP A 262 9.07 -3.15 -14.39
N PHE A 263 8.09 -3.84 -13.80
CA PHE A 263 8.16 -4.29 -12.41
C PHE A 263 9.37 -5.20 -12.18
N GLY A 264 10.08 -5.00 -11.09
CA GLY A 264 11.19 -5.88 -10.73
C GLY A 264 11.73 -5.62 -9.34
N LEU A 265 12.52 -6.58 -8.85
CA LEU A 265 13.32 -6.44 -7.66
C LEU A 265 14.69 -5.86 -8.02
N ARG A 266 15.23 -4.96 -7.22
CA ARG A 266 16.58 -4.38 -7.45
C ARG A 266 17.67 -5.44 -7.44
N THR A 267 17.45 -6.54 -6.71
CA THR A 267 18.39 -7.64 -6.55
C THR A 267 18.41 -8.60 -7.73
N SER A 268 17.29 -8.80 -8.45
CA SER A 268 17.20 -9.80 -9.52
C SER A 268 17.71 -9.31 -10.88
N GLY A 269 17.47 -8.07 -11.22
CA GLY A 269 17.91 -7.51 -12.50
C GLY A 269 16.97 -7.72 -13.69
N HIS A 270 15.88 -8.49 -13.56
CA HIS A 270 14.93 -8.81 -14.63
C HIS A 270 13.59 -8.12 -14.44
N PRO A 271 13.29 -7.05 -15.20
CA PRO A 271 11.97 -6.44 -15.18
C PRO A 271 10.97 -7.30 -15.95
N MET A 272 9.70 -7.28 -15.48
CA MET A 272 8.60 -7.96 -16.15
C MET A 272 7.32 -7.12 -16.04
N ALA A 273 6.37 -7.34 -16.95
CA ALA A 273 5.06 -6.73 -16.84
C ALA A 273 4.29 -7.39 -15.68
N LEU A 274 3.74 -6.54 -14.79
CA LEU A 274 2.86 -6.94 -13.71
C LEU A 274 1.53 -6.20 -13.86
N HIS A 275 0.45 -6.95 -13.98
CA HIS A 275 -0.91 -6.45 -13.94
C HIS A 275 -1.61 -6.93 -12.68
N THR A 276 -2.35 -6.05 -11.99
CA THR A 276 -3.16 -6.47 -10.84
C THR A 276 -4.57 -5.93 -10.89
N ASP A 277 -5.54 -6.76 -10.50
CA ASP A 277 -6.89 -6.35 -10.12
C ASP A 277 -6.99 -6.43 -8.60
N PHE A 278 -7.54 -5.40 -7.96
CA PHE A 278 -7.64 -5.41 -6.51
C PHE A 278 -8.93 -4.81 -5.97
N THR A 279 -9.30 -5.31 -4.80
CA THR A 279 -10.30 -4.72 -3.92
C THR A 279 -9.71 -4.54 -2.54
N ALA A 280 -10.01 -3.40 -1.92
CA ALA A 280 -9.46 -3.04 -0.61
C ALA A 280 -10.45 -2.22 0.21
N ILE A 281 -10.21 -2.18 1.52
CA ILE A 281 -10.83 -1.24 2.44
C ILE A 281 -9.70 -0.35 2.94
N VAL A 282 -9.87 0.97 2.80
CA VAL A 282 -8.86 1.96 3.19
C VAL A 282 -9.44 2.90 4.24
N ASP A 283 -8.75 3.05 5.34
CA ASP A 283 -9.00 4.14 6.29
C ASP A 283 -8.29 5.39 5.77
N GLY A 284 -9.06 6.30 5.14
CA GLY A 284 -8.53 7.55 4.57
C GLY A 284 -8.03 8.55 5.61
N THR A 285 -8.26 8.31 6.91
CA THR A 285 -7.79 9.19 7.99
C THR A 285 -6.35 8.89 8.41
N ASN A 286 -5.90 7.66 8.24
CA ASN A 286 -4.55 7.23 8.61
C ASN A 286 -3.85 6.43 7.50
N GLY A 287 -4.60 5.93 6.51
CA GLY A 287 -4.13 5.15 5.37
C GLY A 287 -3.93 3.66 5.66
N ASP A 288 -4.42 3.11 6.77
CA ASP A 288 -4.46 1.67 7.00
C ASP A 288 -5.30 1.01 5.90
N THR A 289 -4.80 -0.09 5.35
CA THR A 289 -5.39 -0.73 4.18
C THR A 289 -5.56 -2.22 4.42
N VAL A 290 -6.76 -2.74 4.20
CA VAL A 290 -7.06 -4.17 4.15
C VAL A 290 -7.29 -4.56 2.71
N LEU A 291 -6.40 -5.38 2.15
CA LEU A 291 -6.53 -5.95 0.81
C LEU A 291 -7.45 -7.16 0.90
N THR A 292 -8.69 -7.02 0.46
CA THR A 292 -9.68 -8.11 0.52
C THR A 292 -9.40 -9.16 -0.55
N LYS A 293 -8.94 -8.72 -1.72
CA LYS A 293 -8.47 -9.59 -2.81
C LYS A 293 -7.57 -8.81 -3.74
N VAL A 294 -6.44 -9.39 -4.09
CA VAL A 294 -5.57 -8.94 -5.18
C VAL A 294 -5.27 -10.11 -6.09
N THR A 295 -5.53 -9.96 -7.38
CA THR A 295 -5.14 -10.93 -8.41
C THR A 295 -4.02 -10.31 -9.22
N ALA A 296 -2.82 -10.88 -9.12
CA ALA A 296 -1.62 -10.41 -9.78
C ALA A 296 -1.23 -11.36 -10.92
N ASN A 297 -1.09 -10.83 -12.12
CA ASN A 297 -0.74 -11.57 -13.33
C ASN A 297 0.62 -11.10 -13.82
N PHE A 298 1.55 -12.03 -13.98
CA PHE A 298 2.88 -11.78 -14.53
C PHE A 298 3.36 -13.00 -15.31
N LEU A 299 3.92 -12.76 -16.48
CA LEU A 299 4.30 -13.81 -17.45
C LEU A 299 3.15 -14.81 -17.68
N HIS A 300 3.27 -16.05 -17.21
CA HIS A 300 2.26 -17.12 -17.34
C HIS A 300 1.59 -17.46 -16.00
N THR A 301 1.90 -16.70 -14.95
CA THR A 301 1.49 -17.00 -13.57
C THR A 301 0.43 -16.02 -13.09
N THR A 302 -0.59 -16.56 -12.41
CA THR A 302 -1.55 -15.81 -11.62
C THR A 302 -1.32 -16.08 -10.13
N LEU A 303 -1.10 -15.01 -9.37
CA LEU A 303 -0.97 -15.03 -7.91
C LEU A 303 -2.16 -14.33 -7.30
N VAL A 304 -2.86 -14.97 -6.38
CA VAL A 304 -3.94 -14.36 -5.59
C VAL A 304 -3.42 -14.07 -4.20
N THR A 305 -3.63 -12.86 -3.71
CA THR A 305 -3.23 -12.46 -2.37
C THR A 305 -4.33 -11.66 -1.66
N GLN A 306 -4.33 -11.75 -0.34
CA GLN A 306 -5.15 -10.97 0.58
C GLN A 306 -4.34 -10.63 1.82
N GLY A 307 -4.74 -9.60 2.56
CA GLY A 307 -4.05 -9.25 3.80
C GLY A 307 -4.17 -7.78 4.14
N GLU A 308 -3.18 -7.23 4.82
CA GLU A 308 -3.27 -5.90 5.36
C GLU A 308 -1.93 -5.14 5.33
N VAL A 309 -2.05 -3.83 5.25
CA VAL A 309 -0.95 -2.87 5.40
C VAL A 309 -1.35 -1.89 6.49
N VAL A 310 -0.99 -2.19 7.73
CA VAL A 310 -1.51 -1.50 8.90
C VAL A 310 -0.41 -1.09 9.87
N ASP A 311 -0.69 -0.03 10.62
CA ASP A 311 0.15 0.38 11.74
C ASP A 311 -0.22 -0.42 13.00
N VAL A 312 0.62 -1.38 13.39
CA VAL A 312 0.43 -2.28 14.53
C VAL A 312 0.97 -1.73 15.85
N TYR A 313 1.16 -0.41 15.94
CA TYR A 313 1.58 0.26 17.18
C TYR A 313 0.72 -0.16 18.40
N PRO A 314 1.28 -0.42 19.59
CA PRO A 314 2.69 -0.24 19.98
C PRO A 314 3.58 -1.47 19.77
N LYS A 315 3.09 -2.58 19.21
CA LYS A 315 3.82 -3.84 19.10
C LYS A 315 5.00 -3.78 18.12
N VAL A 316 4.77 -3.11 16.99
CA VAL A 316 5.80 -2.88 15.97
C VAL A 316 5.70 -1.41 15.55
N LYS A 317 6.83 -0.69 15.50
CA LYS A 317 6.82 0.70 15.06
C LYS A 317 6.64 0.75 13.53
N GLY A 318 5.59 1.46 13.10
CA GLY A 318 5.30 1.73 11.71
C GLY A 318 4.43 0.68 11.01
N ARG A 319 4.26 0.82 9.68
CA ARG A 319 3.36 -0.04 8.91
C ARG A 319 3.98 -1.38 8.59
N THR A 320 3.29 -2.42 8.99
CA THR A 320 3.61 -3.80 8.63
C THR A 320 2.72 -4.24 7.46
N ILE A 321 3.32 -4.91 6.48
CA ILE A 321 2.61 -5.58 5.40
C ILE A 321 2.51 -7.05 5.79
N ALA A 322 1.29 -7.58 5.91
CA ALA A 322 1.02 -8.97 6.19
C ALA A 322 0.07 -9.52 5.11
N LEU A 323 0.55 -10.47 4.30
CA LEU A 323 -0.20 -11.02 3.18
C LEU A 323 -0.23 -12.54 3.23
N ASP A 324 -1.37 -13.12 2.85
CA ASP A 324 -1.50 -14.53 2.47
C ASP A 324 -1.54 -14.60 0.94
N ALA A 325 -0.61 -15.33 0.33
CA ALA A 325 -0.46 -15.47 -1.11
C ALA A 325 -0.63 -16.93 -1.55
N PHE A 326 -1.36 -17.10 -2.66
CA PHE A 326 -1.70 -18.41 -3.23
C PHE A 326 -1.47 -18.38 -4.74
N ALA A 327 -0.83 -19.41 -5.27
CA ALA A 327 -0.76 -19.67 -6.69
C ALA A 327 -1.00 -21.16 -6.93
N ASN A 328 -1.89 -21.47 -7.85
CA ASN A 328 -2.17 -22.83 -8.29
C ASN A 328 -1.87 -22.92 -9.77
N ASP A 329 -1.26 -24.01 -10.19
CA ASP A 329 -0.86 -24.26 -11.59
C ASP A 329 -0.04 -23.11 -12.20
N ALA A 330 0.76 -22.47 -11.37
CA ALA A 330 1.70 -21.42 -11.74
C ALA A 330 2.95 -22.03 -12.40
N ARG A 331 3.86 -21.16 -12.86
CA ARG A 331 5.15 -21.57 -13.45
C ARG A 331 6.28 -21.17 -12.52
N ILE A 332 7.08 -22.14 -12.09
CA ILE A 332 8.23 -21.86 -11.21
C ILE A 332 9.24 -20.92 -11.87
N GLU A 333 9.44 -21.04 -13.18
CA GLU A 333 10.32 -20.18 -13.96
C GLU A 333 9.96 -18.70 -13.88
N ASP A 334 8.68 -18.35 -13.74
CA ASP A 334 8.22 -16.97 -13.63
C ASP A 334 8.68 -16.35 -12.30
N PHE A 335 8.55 -17.09 -11.19
CA PHE A 335 9.06 -16.66 -9.88
C PHE A 335 10.59 -16.57 -9.86
N LEU A 336 11.28 -17.53 -10.50
CA LEU A 336 12.75 -17.52 -10.58
C LEU A 336 13.25 -16.34 -11.40
N THR A 337 12.58 -15.98 -12.48
CA THR A 337 12.91 -14.79 -13.28
C THR A 337 12.82 -13.53 -12.43
N LEU A 338 11.83 -13.42 -11.55
CA LEU A 338 11.68 -12.28 -10.64
C LEU A 338 12.75 -12.28 -9.53
N ALA A 339 13.12 -13.44 -8.99
CA ALA A 339 13.92 -13.55 -7.76
C ALA A 339 15.42 -13.74 -7.99
N VAL A 340 15.84 -14.28 -9.12
CA VAL A 340 17.23 -14.75 -9.34
C VAL A 340 17.92 -13.99 -10.47
N LYS A 341 19.20 -13.63 -10.28
CA LYS A 341 20.06 -12.97 -11.28
C LYS A 341 20.59 -13.93 -12.37
N SER A 342 19.78 -14.82 -12.87
CA SER A 342 20.20 -15.74 -13.94
C SER A 342 19.55 -15.33 -15.25
N ASP A 343 20.30 -15.27 -16.34
CA ASP A 343 19.77 -14.95 -17.68
C ASP A 343 18.69 -15.94 -18.14
N HIS A 344 18.72 -17.15 -17.58
CA HIS A 344 17.70 -18.18 -17.82
C HIS A 344 17.26 -18.80 -16.50
N PRO A 345 15.97 -19.18 -16.36
CA PRO A 345 15.48 -19.90 -15.18
C PRO A 345 16.28 -21.18 -14.96
N VAL A 346 16.66 -21.47 -13.74
CA VAL A 346 17.44 -22.67 -13.38
C VAL A 346 16.63 -23.96 -13.50
N MET A 347 15.30 -23.85 -13.47
CA MET A 347 14.36 -24.95 -13.69
C MET A 347 13.04 -24.42 -14.23
N THR A 348 12.27 -25.31 -14.84
CA THR A 348 10.89 -25.09 -15.31
C THR A 348 9.98 -26.15 -14.70
N GLY A 349 8.68 -25.86 -14.59
CA GLY A 349 7.68 -26.81 -14.09
C GLY A 349 6.43 -26.12 -13.52
N ALA A 350 5.38 -26.91 -13.31
CA ALA A 350 4.17 -26.43 -12.63
C ALA A 350 4.43 -26.17 -11.15
N ALA A 351 3.81 -25.14 -10.59
CA ALA A 351 4.04 -24.74 -9.22
C ALA A 351 2.73 -24.41 -8.48
N ASP A 352 2.53 -25.05 -7.33
CA ASP A 352 1.51 -24.71 -6.36
C ASP A 352 2.17 -24.08 -5.14
N LEU A 353 1.73 -22.87 -4.76
CA LEU A 353 2.33 -22.09 -3.69
C LEU A 353 1.27 -21.63 -2.68
N LYS A 354 1.62 -21.70 -1.40
CA LYS A 354 0.87 -21.08 -0.31
C LYS A 354 1.86 -20.45 0.65
N ILE A 355 1.89 -19.12 0.72
CA ILE A 355 2.91 -18.37 1.43
C ILE A 355 2.27 -17.27 2.26
N LYS A 356 2.68 -17.17 3.54
CA LYS A 356 2.47 -15.99 4.37
C LYS A 356 3.69 -15.08 4.22
N ILE A 357 3.41 -13.83 3.90
CA ILE A 357 4.42 -12.79 3.68
C ILE A 357 4.27 -11.77 4.80
N LEU A 358 5.35 -11.51 5.52
CA LEU A 358 5.41 -10.46 6.53
C LEU A 358 6.58 -9.53 6.19
N ILE A 359 6.30 -8.25 6.08
CA ILE A 359 7.30 -7.21 5.82
C ILE A 359 7.15 -6.14 6.88
N PRO A 360 7.96 -6.17 7.95
CA PRO A 360 7.98 -5.12 8.97
C PRO A 360 8.44 -3.80 8.37
N GLU A 361 8.04 -2.68 8.96
CA GLU A 361 8.60 -1.38 8.57
C GLU A 361 10.06 -1.30 8.99
N SER A 362 10.93 -0.98 8.05
CA SER A 362 12.35 -0.73 8.26
C SER A 362 12.89 0.15 7.13
N ASP A 363 14.03 0.77 7.37
CA ASP A 363 14.81 1.49 6.34
C ASP A 363 15.71 0.56 5.51
N GLU A 364 15.71 -0.73 5.80
CA GLU A 364 16.46 -1.75 5.06
C GLU A 364 15.80 -2.05 3.71
N ASP A 365 16.54 -2.75 2.85
CA ASP A 365 16.00 -3.24 1.57
C ASP A 365 14.85 -4.23 1.84
N LEU A 366 13.89 -4.28 0.92
CA LEU A 366 12.70 -5.13 1.06
C LEU A 366 13.07 -6.61 1.26
N VAL A 367 14.11 -7.08 0.56
CA VAL A 367 14.55 -8.48 0.63
C VAL A 367 15.14 -8.82 2.00
N ASP A 368 15.83 -7.88 2.63
CA ASP A 368 16.51 -8.11 3.92
C ASP A 368 15.52 -8.22 5.09
N ARG A 369 14.38 -7.54 5.00
CA ARG A 369 13.31 -7.57 6.02
C ARG A 369 12.15 -8.50 5.70
N LEU A 370 12.18 -9.16 4.53
CA LEU A 370 11.14 -10.07 4.08
C LEU A 370 11.14 -11.35 4.93
N GLN A 371 10.00 -11.66 5.53
CA GLN A 371 9.77 -12.91 6.25
C GLN A 371 8.71 -13.73 5.51
N LEU A 372 9.02 -14.98 5.26
CA LEU A 372 8.11 -15.91 4.59
C LEU A 372 7.88 -17.15 5.46
N ASP A 373 6.65 -17.65 5.48
CA ASP A 373 6.29 -18.96 6.02
C ASP A 373 5.39 -19.65 5.00
N GLY A 374 5.87 -20.71 4.38
CA GLY A 374 5.16 -21.24 3.24
C GLY A 374 5.38 -22.72 2.96
N GLN A 375 4.58 -23.19 2.03
CA GLN A 375 4.70 -24.49 1.42
C GLN A 375 4.59 -24.37 -0.10
N PHE A 376 5.28 -25.26 -0.78
CA PHE A 376 5.23 -25.37 -2.23
C PHE A 376 5.19 -26.82 -2.70
N GLY A 377 4.61 -27.02 -3.86
CA GLY A 377 4.69 -28.23 -4.66
C GLY A 377 5.07 -27.87 -6.08
N LEU A 378 6.10 -28.50 -6.62
CA LEU A 378 6.50 -28.37 -8.02
C LEU A 378 6.36 -29.72 -8.70
N GLY A 379 5.64 -29.75 -9.82
CA GLY A 379 5.45 -30.95 -10.62
C GLY A 379 6.10 -30.82 -11.99
N ASN A 380 6.54 -31.95 -12.55
CA ASN A 380 7.18 -32.02 -13.86
C ASN A 380 8.38 -31.07 -13.98
N VAL A 381 9.23 -31.05 -12.95
CA VAL A 381 10.39 -30.16 -12.90
C VAL A 381 11.46 -30.68 -13.86
N HIS A 382 11.93 -29.79 -14.74
CA HIS A 382 13.07 -29.99 -15.60
C HIS A 382 14.16 -28.94 -15.30
N PHE A 383 15.41 -29.37 -15.11
CA PHE A 383 16.52 -28.47 -14.83
C PHE A 383 17.18 -27.96 -16.12
N SER A 384 17.38 -26.67 -16.26
CA SER A 384 17.98 -26.05 -17.45
C SER A 384 19.45 -26.38 -17.62
N SER A 385 20.17 -26.73 -16.55
CA SER A 385 21.55 -27.21 -16.61
C SER A 385 21.60 -28.66 -16.99
N SER A 386 22.19 -28.99 -18.17
CA SER A 386 22.41 -30.37 -18.61
C SER A 386 23.23 -31.22 -17.62
N ALA A 387 24.14 -30.57 -16.87
CA ALA A 387 24.93 -31.24 -15.84
C ALA A 387 24.06 -31.63 -14.62
N VAL A 388 23.08 -30.80 -14.24
CA VAL A 388 22.13 -31.09 -13.16
C VAL A 388 21.12 -32.12 -13.65
N GLN A 389 20.51 -31.90 -14.81
CA GLN A 389 19.54 -32.83 -15.40
C GLN A 389 20.14 -34.23 -15.58
N GLY A 390 21.38 -34.35 -16.09
CA GLY A 390 22.06 -35.62 -16.20
C GLY A 390 22.31 -36.35 -14.87
N LYS A 391 22.44 -35.63 -13.75
CA LYS A 391 22.45 -36.22 -12.39
C LYS A 391 21.08 -36.74 -11.98
N VAL A 392 20.01 -36.03 -12.31
CA VAL A 392 18.62 -36.46 -12.10
C VAL A 392 18.33 -37.73 -12.87
N ASP A 393 18.68 -37.77 -14.15
CA ASP A 393 18.56 -38.96 -15.00
C ASP A 393 19.35 -40.15 -14.46
N SER A 394 20.60 -39.92 -14.00
CA SER A 394 21.42 -40.94 -13.36
C SER A 394 20.79 -41.44 -12.05
N LEU A 395 20.15 -40.56 -11.27
CA LEU A 395 19.45 -40.95 -10.05
C LEU A 395 18.25 -41.83 -10.38
N SER A 396 17.44 -41.48 -11.38
CA SER A 396 16.31 -42.27 -11.87
C SER A 396 16.77 -43.64 -12.34
N ARG A 397 17.77 -43.71 -13.24
CA ARG A 397 18.34 -44.98 -13.70
C ARG A 397 18.79 -45.91 -12.57
N ARG A 398 19.50 -45.36 -11.59
CA ARG A 398 19.97 -46.12 -10.44
C ARG A 398 18.83 -46.55 -9.53
N GLY A 399 17.86 -45.67 -9.33
CA GLY A 399 16.66 -45.96 -8.54
C GLY A 399 15.86 -47.11 -9.10
N GLN A 400 15.73 -47.19 -10.41
CA GLN A 400 15.07 -48.28 -11.11
C GLN A 400 15.95 -49.57 -11.24
N GLY A 401 17.19 -49.53 -10.75
CA GLY A 401 18.12 -50.66 -10.89
C GLY A 401 18.69 -50.86 -12.30
N LYS A 402 18.60 -49.85 -13.16
CA LYS A 402 19.06 -49.84 -14.56
C LYS A 402 20.17 -48.81 -14.82
N PRO A 403 21.32 -48.87 -14.11
CA PRO A 403 22.30 -47.78 -14.12
C PRO A 403 22.99 -47.55 -15.49
N LYS A 404 22.86 -48.48 -16.44
CA LYS A 404 23.43 -48.38 -17.80
C LYS A 404 22.40 -48.02 -18.87
N ASP A 405 21.14 -47.96 -18.54
CA ASP A 405 20.06 -47.69 -19.48
C ASP A 405 20.14 -46.23 -19.94
N GLN A 406 20.43 -46.02 -21.23
CA GLN A 406 20.53 -44.66 -21.82
C GLN A 406 19.19 -44.13 -22.33
N ASP A 407 18.17 -45.00 -22.41
CA ASP A 407 16.83 -44.58 -22.82
C ASP A 407 16.11 -43.74 -21.74
N ILE A 408 16.59 -43.85 -20.49
CA ILE A 408 16.13 -42.98 -19.39
C ILE A 408 16.92 -41.65 -19.45
N SER A 409 16.36 -40.68 -20.15
CA SER A 409 16.86 -39.30 -20.29
C SER A 409 15.71 -38.35 -20.07
N ASP A 410 16.00 -37.09 -19.70
CA ASP A 410 15.02 -36.04 -19.44
C ASP A 410 13.97 -36.43 -18.38
N ALA A 411 14.42 -37.12 -17.33
CA ALA A 411 13.58 -37.57 -16.24
C ALA A 411 12.94 -36.35 -15.54
N MET A 412 11.62 -36.32 -15.53
CA MET A 412 10.87 -35.30 -14.79
C MET A 412 10.90 -35.61 -13.31
N SER A 413 10.97 -34.56 -12.52
CA SER A 413 11.01 -34.65 -11.05
C SER A 413 9.93 -33.84 -10.40
N ASP A 414 9.57 -34.21 -9.18
CA ASP A 414 8.69 -33.49 -8.30
C ASP A 414 9.49 -32.95 -7.12
N LEU A 415 9.18 -31.73 -6.71
CA LEU A 415 9.82 -31.10 -5.58
C LEU A 415 8.75 -30.46 -4.69
N SER A 416 8.74 -30.75 -3.40
CA SER A 416 7.79 -30.14 -2.47
C SER A 416 8.45 -29.84 -1.14
N GLY A 417 7.90 -28.88 -0.41
CA GLY A 417 8.46 -28.55 0.88
C GLY A 417 7.70 -27.51 1.67
N ARG A 418 8.10 -27.40 2.94
CA ARG A 418 7.72 -26.32 3.85
C ARG A 418 8.96 -25.55 4.25
N PHE A 419 8.85 -24.25 4.21
CA PHE A 419 9.98 -23.37 4.52
C PHE A 419 9.57 -22.16 5.34
N LYS A 420 10.56 -21.65 6.07
CA LYS A 420 10.52 -20.32 6.69
C LYS A 420 11.75 -19.56 6.24
N MET A 421 11.55 -18.30 5.88
CA MET A 421 12.61 -17.38 5.50
C MET A 421 12.58 -16.18 6.44
N ASN A 422 13.69 -15.86 7.03
CA ASN A 422 13.96 -14.66 7.81
C ASN A 422 15.46 -14.40 7.85
N ASP A 423 15.85 -13.16 8.03
CA ASP A 423 17.23 -12.75 8.22
C ASP A 423 18.19 -13.35 7.18
N GLY A 424 17.81 -13.32 5.90
CA GLY A 424 18.63 -13.83 4.80
C GLY A 424 18.84 -15.36 4.79
N SER A 425 18.07 -16.13 5.55
CA SER A 425 18.17 -17.57 5.63
C SER A 425 16.82 -18.26 5.38
N ILE A 426 16.82 -19.33 4.58
CA ILE A 426 15.66 -20.18 4.35
C ILE A 426 15.86 -21.50 5.11
N ASN A 427 14.93 -21.81 6.00
CA ASN A 427 14.90 -23.04 6.78
C ASN A 427 13.79 -23.95 6.24
N PHE A 428 14.14 -25.13 5.77
CA PHE A 428 13.22 -26.16 5.30
C PHE A 428 12.99 -27.19 6.41
N SER A 429 11.77 -27.23 6.93
CA SER A 429 11.38 -28.27 7.90
C SER A 429 11.12 -29.61 7.22
N ASN A 430 10.77 -29.56 5.95
CA ASN A 430 10.57 -30.72 5.07
C ASN A 430 10.82 -30.28 3.63
N LEU A 431 11.71 -30.96 2.95
CA LEU A 431 12.00 -30.82 1.52
C LEU A 431 12.02 -32.21 0.91
N SER A 432 11.11 -32.48 -0.01
CA SER A 432 10.99 -33.76 -0.71
C SER A 432 11.30 -33.57 -2.19
N PHE A 433 12.19 -34.37 -2.71
CA PHE A 433 12.49 -34.47 -4.13
C PHE A 433 12.21 -35.90 -4.61
N GLY A 434 11.46 -36.03 -5.67
CA GLY A 434 11.08 -37.31 -6.26
C GLY A 434 11.44 -37.37 -7.75
N VAL A 435 11.89 -38.52 -8.18
CA VAL A 435 12.06 -38.91 -9.59
C VAL A 435 11.72 -40.39 -9.70
N GLU A 436 11.35 -40.86 -10.84
CA GLU A 436 11.01 -42.28 -11.03
C GLU A 436 12.11 -43.20 -10.50
N GLY A 437 11.74 -44.09 -9.57
CA GLY A 437 12.65 -45.03 -8.90
C GLY A 437 13.43 -44.47 -7.71
N ALA A 438 13.37 -43.16 -7.43
CA ALA A 438 14.13 -42.58 -6.33
C ALA A 438 13.40 -41.41 -5.65
N SER A 439 13.58 -41.28 -4.34
CA SER A 439 13.11 -40.12 -3.58
C SER A 439 14.14 -39.67 -2.53
N ILE A 440 14.17 -38.38 -2.28
CA ILE A 440 15.03 -37.73 -1.28
C ILE A 440 14.15 -36.93 -0.33
N ALA A 441 14.29 -37.13 0.96
CA ALA A 441 13.66 -36.32 1.99
C ALA A 441 14.74 -35.64 2.83
N LEU A 442 14.70 -34.32 2.90
CA LEU A 442 15.70 -33.47 3.56
C LEU A 442 15.02 -32.52 4.56
N ALA A 443 15.78 -32.09 5.55
CA ALA A 443 15.53 -30.89 6.37
C ALA A 443 16.84 -30.14 6.52
N GLY A 444 16.78 -28.82 6.63
CA GLY A 444 18.01 -28.03 6.73
C GLY A 444 17.82 -26.59 6.32
N SER A 445 18.94 -25.90 6.11
CA SER A 445 18.94 -24.47 5.82
C SER A 445 19.76 -24.11 4.59
N TYR A 446 19.38 -22.98 3.99
CA TYR A 446 20.08 -22.31 2.90
C TYR A 446 20.25 -20.83 3.21
N GLY A 447 21.50 -20.36 3.26
CA GLY A 447 21.82 -18.94 3.41
C GLY A 447 21.77 -18.23 2.05
N LEU A 448 20.95 -17.19 1.95
CA LEU A 448 20.78 -16.41 0.70
C LEU A 448 22.04 -15.58 0.37
N ASP A 449 22.67 -14.98 1.39
CA ASP A 449 23.80 -14.08 1.21
C ASP A 449 25.12 -14.81 0.91
N ASN A 450 25.35 -15.90 1.65
CA ASN A 450 26.63 -16.65 1.59
C ASN A 450 26.53 -17.94 0.80
N GLY A 451 25.33 -18.30 0.34
CA GLY A 451 25.06 -19.54 -0.40
C GLY A 451 25.28 -20.82 0.41
N GLN A 452 25.37 -20.75 1.74
CA GLN A 452 25.65 -21.93 2.58
C GLN A 452 24.51 -22.93 2.58
N LEU A 453 24.86 -24.21 2.48
CA LEU A 453 23.96 -25.35 2.51
C LEU A 453 24.26 -26.20 3.75
N ASP A 454 23.25 -26.51 4.53
CA ASP A 454 23.29 -27.51 5.60
C ASP A 454 21.99 -28.30 5.62
N PHE A 455 21.96 -29.41 4.89
CA PHE A 455 20.82 -30.29 4.78
C PHE A 455 21.19 -31.70 5.21
N ARG A 456 20.25 -32.37 5.88
CA ARG A 456 20.33 -33.78 6.28
C ARG A 456 19.06 -34.48 5.97
N GLY A 457 19.16 -35.79 5.68
CA GLY A 457 17.98 -36.58 5.40
C GLY A 457 18.29 -37.94 4.83
N LYS A 458 17.40 -38.43 3.99
CA LYS A 458 17.44 -39.80 3.49
C LYS A 458 17.19 -39.82 1.98
N LEU A 459 18.02 -40.63 1.30
CA LEU A 459 17.80 -41.04 -0.08
C LEU A 459 17.18 -42.45 -0.05
N ARG A 460 16.06 -42.62 -0.73
CA ARG A 460 15.43 -43.92 -0.98
C ARG A 460 15.53 -44.26 -2.46
N LEU A 461 15.91 -45.49 -2.74
CA LEU A 461 15.94 -46.07 -4.06
C LEU A 461 15.04 -47.31 -4.05
N GLU A 462 14.24 -47.52 -5.09
CA GLU A 462 13.39 -48.71 -5.23
C GLU A 462 14.25 -49.96 -5.44
N ALA A 463 15.35 -49.80 -6.14
CA ALA A 463 16.30 -50.89 -6.39
C ALA A 463 17.16 -51.22 -5.16
N LYS A 464 17.60 -52.49 -5.06
CA LYS A 464 18.58 -52.92 -4.06
C LYS A 464 19.94 -52.29 -4.33
N LEU A 465 20.74 -52.03 -3.29
CA LEU A 465 22.04 -51.39 -3.38
C LEU A 465 22.95 -52.03 -4.42
N SER A 466 22.97 -53.38 -4.50
CA SER A 466 23.75 -54.11 -5.50
C SER A 466 23.32 -53.85 -6.95
N GLN A 467 22.08 -53.47 -7.18
CA GLN A 467 21.53 -53.16 -8.50
C GLN A 467 21.81 -51.72 -8.95
N THR A 468 22.07 -50.84 -7.99
CA THR A 468 22.30 -49.39 -8.25
C THR A 468 23.69 -49.09 -8.81
N LEU A 469 24.60 -50.08 -8.79
CA LEU A 469 25.99 -49.95 -9.19
C LEU A 469 26.31 -50.89 -10.38
N THR A 470 27.39 -50.60 -11.10
CA THR A 470 27.82 -51.37 -12.24
C THR A 470 29.13 -52.13 -11.98
N GLY A 471 29.28 -53.30 -12.66
CA GLY A 471 30.51 -54.09 -12.63
C GLY A 471 30.71 -54.83 -11.30
N TRP A 472 31.98 -55.12 -10.95
CA TRP A 472 32.36 -55.87 -9.77
C TRP A 472 31.89 -55.27 -8.44
N LYS A 473 31.69 -53.94 -8.40
CA LYS A 473 31.14 -53.23 -7.21
C LYS A 473 29.73 -53.69 -6.86
N SER A 474 28.91 -54.05 -7.86
CA SER A 474 27.55 -54.59 -7.65
C SER A 474 27.61 -55.94 -6.90
N VAL A 475 28.57 -56.78 -7.21
CA VAL A 475 28.72 -58.11 -6.60
C VAL A 475 29.26 -58.01 -5.17
N VAL A 476 30.23 -57.13 -4.93
CA VAL A 476 30.83 -56.89 -3.61
C VAL A 476 29.85 -56.31 -2.62
N LEU A 477 28.88 -55.53 -3.07
CA LEU A 477 27.92 -54.88 -2.19
C LEU A 477 26.65 -55.71 -1.93
N LYS A 478 26.44 -56.85 -2.56
CA LYS A 478 25.31 -57.74 -2.28
C LYS A 478 25.14 -58.10 -0.80
N PRO A 479 26.20 -58.42 -0.04
CA PRO A 479 26.09 -58.72 1.39
C PRO A 479 25.62 -57.50 2.24
N PHE A 480 25.83 -56.29 1.76
CA PHE A 480 25.48 -55.05 2.46
C PHE A 480 24.07 -54.58 2.19
N ASN A 481 23.32 -55.19 1.27
CA ASN A 481 21.92 -54.84 1.00
C ASN A 481 21.08 -54.78 2.29
N HIS A 482 21.27 -55.75 3.20
CA HIS A 482 20.53 -55.84 4.43
C HIS A 482 20.73 -54.65 5.40
N PHE A 483 21.90 -53.99 5.35
CA PHE A 483 22.19 -52.82 6.19
C PHE A 483 21.50 -51.53 5.72
N PHE A 484 21.10 -51.49 4.45
CA PHE A 484 20.47 -50.36 3.79
C PHE A 484 19.07 -50.69 3.26
N GLU A 485 18.50 -51.81 3.66
CA GLU A 485 17.18 -52.26 3.22
C GLU A 485 16.12 -51.35 3.84
N GLY A 486 15.35 -50.62 3.00
CA GLY A 486 14.20 -49.84 3.38
C GLY A 486 13.02 -50.75 3.77
N LYS A 487 12.03 -50.19 4.45
CA LYS A 487 10.83 -50.91 4.91
C LYS A 487 10.08 -51.63 3.78
N ASP A 488 10.23 -51.16 2.55
CA ASP A 488 9.53 -51.62 1.35
C ASP A 488 10.46 -52.42 0.41
N GLY A 489 11.62 -52.89 0.90
CA GLY A 489 12.54 -53.77 0.17
C GLY A 489 13.57 -53.08 -0.77
N GLY A 490 13.55 -51.74 -0.86
CA GLY A 490 14.54 -50.93 -1.59
C GLY A 490 15.78 -50.57 -0.76
N THR A 491 16.51 -49.55 -1.16
CA THR A 491 17.70 -49.05 -0.47
C THR A 491 17.41 -47.70 0.19
N GLU A 492 17.69 -47.56 1.52
CA GLU A 492 17.62 -46.27 2.23
C GLU A 492 19.02 -45.88 2.74
N ILE A 493 19.48 -44.70 2.34
CA ILE A 493 20.82 -44.17 2.69
C ILE A 493 20.66 -42.82 3.39
N PRO A 494 21.15 -42.64 4.63
CA PRO A 494 21.25 -41.36 5.25
C PRO A 494 22.25 -40.48 4.50
N ILE A 495 21.85 -39.23 4.19
CA ILE A 495 22.67 -38.32 3.40
C ILE A 495 22.74 -36.94 4.05
N LYS A 496 23.82 -36.23 3.78
CA LYS A 496 24.00 -34.82 4.07
C LYS A 496 24.47 -34.05 2.87
N ILE A 497 24.03 -32.79 2.80
CA ILE A 497 24.47 -31.82 1.77
C ILE A 497 24.97 -30.62 2.53
N THR A 498 26.26 -30.30 2.39
CA THR A 498 26.93 -29.19 3.07
C THR A 498 27.78 -28.39 2.08
N GLY A 499 28.43 -27.33 2.53
CA GLY A 499 29.25 -26.46 1.67
C GLY A 499 28.47 -25.26 1.16
N THR A 500 28.76 -24.80 -0.03
CA THR A 500 28.10 -23.64 -0.64
C THR A 500 27.40 -24.05 -1.94
N ARG A 501 26.48 -23.18 -2.39
CA ARG A 501 25.78 -23.35 -3.68
C ARG A 501 26.74 -23.65 -4.84
N ASP A 502 27.91 -22.98 -4.86
CA ASP A 502 28.87 -23.10 -5.94
C ASP A 502 29.79 -24.33 -5.77
N HIS A 503 29.96 -24.78 -4.52
CA HIS A 503 30.77 -25.96 -4.16
C HIS A 503 30.01 -26.86 -3.16
N PRO A 504 28.91 -27.51 -3.59
CA PRO A 504 28.15 -28.40 -2.73
C PRO A 504 28.90 -29.71 -2.49
N SER A 505 28.90 -30.18 -1.24
CA SER A 505 29.45 -31.46 -0.81
C SER A 505 28.31 -32.43 -0.48
N PHE A 506 28.26 -33.54 -1.16
CA PHE A 506 27.26 -34.60 -0.95
C PHE A 506 27.95 -35.80 -0.30
N GLY A 507 27.40 -36.35 0.75
CA GLY A 507 27.96 -37.52 1.41
C GLY A 507 26.94 -38.29 2.25
N PRO A 508 27.27 -39.56 2.58
CA PRO A 508 26.47 -40.28 3.56
C PRO A 508 26.63 -39.66 4.95
N ASP A 509 25.56 -39.67 5.73
CA ASP A 509 25.56 -39.21 7.14
C ASP A 509 25.43 -40.43 8.07
N PHE A 510 26.56 -40.97 8.52
CA PHE A 510 26.60 -42.15 9.37
C PHE A 510 26.54 -41.84 10.86
N HIS A 511 26.39 -40.55 11.26
CA HIS A 511 26.43 -40.15 12.68
C HIS A 511 25.15 -40.49 13.46
N ASP A 512 24.02 -40.76 12.79
CA ASP A 512 22.73 -40.97 13.46
C ASP A 512 22.53 -42.39 14.05
N LYS A 513 23.46 -43.33 13.89
CA LYS A 513 23.31 -44.70 14.47
C LYS A 513 23.88 -44.86 15.88
N ALA A 514 24.43 -43.79 16.49
CA ALA A 514 25.06 -43.90 17.82
C ALA A 514 24.14 -43.60 19.01
N ASN A 515 22.95 -43.05 18.78
CA ASN A 515 22.04 -42.60 19.88
C ASN A 515 20.71 -43.34 19.99
N THR A 516 20.60 -44.56 19.44
CA THR A 516 19.42 -45.40 19.68
C THR A 516 19.91 -46.73 20.24
N LYS A 517 20.25 -46.75 21.53
CA LYS A 517 20.31 -47.90 22.40
C LYS A 517 19.55 -47.59 23.68
#